data_6477d380478dfe41756c8fd375d896a8
#
_entry.id   6477d380478dfe41756c8fd375d896a8
#
_cell.length_a   1.000
_cell.length_b   1.000
_cell.length_c   1.000
_cell.angle_alpha   90.00
_cell.angle_beta   90.00
_cell.angle_gamma   90.00
#
_symmetry.space_group_name_H-M   'P 1'
#
loop_
_entity.id
_entity.type
_entity.pdbx_description
1 polymer ?
#
loop_
_entity_poly.entity_id
_entity_poly.type
_entity_poly.pdbx_seq_one_letter_code
_entity_poly.pdbx_strand_id
1 'polypeptide(L)'
;LDPPEGDPKNLWPDPMNSPKEFSEVHELQYYIRRVVGKSVVAWSYFNLLQHKKVVWSSITTGVPWYEKFLCYIGFPLVRKLMYLGLGIDKEVADKAITHIYEGFDRIDELLSDGRQYLVGDRLTFADLALATSFGPMILAQGYEGCLPNQVACPAYMQKIYKELRQRPAGQLIQRIYDEHRPAKQVKG
;
A
#
# COMPACT_ATOMS: atom_id res chain seq x y z
N LEU A 1 14.20 15.17 10.75
CA LEU A 1 14.60 15.23 12.16
C LEU A 1 13.57 14.42 12.92
N ASP A 2 14.00 13.31 13.50
CA ASP A 2 13.11 12.52 14.35
C ASP A 2 12.75 13.35 15.58
N PRO A 3 11.49 13.31 16.04
CA PRO A 3 11.09 13.98 17.27
C PRO A 3 11.90 13.45 18.47
N PRO A 4 12.13 14.26 19.52
CA PRO A 4 12.90 13.84 20.67
C PRO A 4 12.29 12.62 21.37
N GLU A 5 13.12 11.84 22.05
CA GLU A 5 12.68 10.70 22.86
C GLU A 5 11.57 11.12 23.83
N GLY A 6 10.50 10.33 23.87
CA GLY A 6 9.32 10.64 24.69
C GLY A 6 8.28 11.57 24.06
N ASP A 7 8.52 12.09 22.85
CA ASP A 7 7.48 12.82 22.12
C ASP A 7 6.38 11.82 21.66
N PRO A 8 5.10 12.09 21.94
CA PRO A 8 3.99 11.25 21.47
C PRO A 8 3.89 11.16 19.94
N LYS A 9 4.61 12.02 19.20
CA LYS A 9 4.75 11.96 17.75
C LYS A 9 5.85 11.00 17.28
N ASN A 10 6.68 10.48 18.19
CA ASN A 10 7.68 9.49 17.83
C ASN A 10 7.00 8.15 17.56
N LEU A 11 7.06 7.70 16.31
CA LEU A 11 6.46 6.43 15.86
C LEU A 11 7.27 5.19 16.27
N TRP A 12 8.47 5.38 16.80
CA TRP A 12 9.30 4.31 17.33
C TRP A 12 9.14 4.21 18.85
N PRO A 13 8.93 3.01 19.39
CA PRO A 13 9.10 2.79 20.83
C PRO A 13 10.52 3.12 21.28
N ASP A 14 10.68 3.57 22.50
CA ASP A 14 11.99 3.82 23.07
C ASP A 14 12.75 2.49 23.27
N PRO A 15 13.91 2.28 22.63
CA PRO A 15 14.65 1.04 22.76
C PRO A 15 15.17 0.76 24.17
N MET A 16 15.33 1.79 24.99
CA MET A 16 15.81 1.65 26.38
C MET A 16 14.67 1.28 27.34
N ASN A 17 13.51 1.90 27.16
CA ASN A 17 12.37 1.70 28.06
C ASN A 17 11.42 0.58 27.59
N SER A 18 11.33 0.33 26.28
CA SER A 18 10.44 -0.66 25.67
C SER A 18 11.18 -1.50 24.60
N PRO A 19 12.26 -2.22 24.94
CA PRO A 19 13.09 -2.92 23.97
C PRO A 19 12.33 -4.01 23.19
N LYS A 20 11.34 -4.64 23.82
CA LYS A 20 10.50 -5.66 23.21
C LYS A 20 9.62 -5.05 22.10
N GLU A 21 8.89 -3.98 22.42
CA GLU A 21 8.04 -3.29 21.43
C GLU A 21 8.88 -2.72 20.29
N PHE A 22 10.06 -2.17 20.58
CA PHE A 22 11.00 -1.69 19.57
C PHE A 22 11.37 -2.80 18.58
N SER A 23 11.71 -4.00 19.10
CA SER A 23 12.03 -5.16 18.24
C SER A 23 10.84 -5.60 17.41
N GLU A 24 9.63 -5.67 18.01
CA GLU A 24 8.40 -6.04 17.31
C GLU A 24 8.06 -5.07 16.18
N VAL A 25 8.14 -3.77 16.42
CA VAL A 25 7.93 -2.73 15.39
C VAL A 25 8.95 -2.89 14.26
N HIS A 26 10.23 -3.12 14.62
CA HIS A 26 11.29 -3.27 13.62
C HIS A 26 11.08 -4.50 12.75
N GLU A 27 10.73 -5.65 13.31
CA GLU A 27 10.47 -6.88 12.58
C GLU A 27 9.23 -6.76 11.68
N LEU A 28 8.13 -6.25 12.23
CA LEU A 28 6.88 -6.09 11.48
C LEU A 28 7.04 -5.13 10.31
N GLN A 29 7.62 -3.94 10.54
CA GLN A 29 7.82 -2.98 9.46
C GLN A 29 8.74 -3.53 8.36
N TYR A 30 9.78 -4.29 8.74
CA TYR A 30 10.66 -4.93 7.79
C TYR A 30 9.91 -5.95 6.93
N TYR A 31 9.16 -6.85 7.56
CA TYR A 31 8.33 -7.84 6.88
C TYR A 31 7.32 -7.18 5.94
N ILE A 32 6.55 -6.23 6.44
CA ILE A 32 5.52 -5.53 5.69
C ILE A 32 6.11 -4.84 4.45
N ARG A 33 7.19 -4.10 4.61
CA ARG A 33 7.78 -3.33 3.50
C ARG A 33 8.56 -4.20 2.52
N ARG A 34 9.36 -5.14 3.03
CA ARG A 34 10.32 -5.89 2.20
C ARG A 34 9.73 -7.14 1.56
N VAL A 35 8.77 -7.77 2.22
CA VAL A 35 8.12 -8.97 1.70
C VAL A 35 6.82 -8.61 1.02
N VAL A 36 5.85 -8.09 1.77
CA VAL A 36 4.50 -7.87 1.23
C VAL A 36 4.44 -6.64 0.33
N GLY A 37 5.08 -5.53 0.71
CA GLY A 37 5.08 -4.31 -0.10
C GLY A 37 5.65 -4.51 -1.50
N LYS A 38 6.71 -5.32 -1.64
CA LYS A 38 7.22 -5.70 -2.97
C LYS A 38 6.19 -6.51 -3.77
N SER A 39 5.48 -7.42 -3.10
CA SER A 39 4.43 -8.23 -3.73
C SER A 39 3.26 -7.36 -4.18
N VAL A 40 2.84 -6.37 -3.38
CA VAL A 40 1.82 -5.39 -3.76
C VAL A 40 2.22 -4.63 -5.03
N VAL A 41 3.47 -4.16 -5.09
CA VAL A 41 4.01 -3.48 -6.28
C VAL A 41 3.98 -4.43 -7.49
N ALA A 42 4.53 -5.62 -7.36
CA ALA A 42 4.63 -6.59 -8.45
C ALA A 42 3.24 -6.96 -9.01
N TRP A 43 2.30 -7.33 -8.14
CA TRP A 43 0.95 -7.70 -8.53
C TRP A 43 0.20 -6.52 -9.17
N SER A 44 0.26 -5.35 -8.55
CA SER A 44 -0.44 -4.16 -9.04
C SER A 44 0.07 -3.72 -10.41
N TYR A 45 1.38 -3.58 -10.59
CA TYR A 45 1.93 -3.17 -11.86
C TYR A 45 1.69 -4.22 -12.96
N PHE A 46 1.85 -5.53 -12.66
CA PHE A 46 1.59 -6.57 -13.64
C PHE A 46 0.16 -6.50 -14.15
N ASN A 47 -0.82 -6.44 -13.25
CA ASN A 47 -2.23 -6.44 -13.62
C ASN A 47 -2.68 -5.11 -14.23
N LEU A 48 -2.32 -3.98 -13.63
CA LEU A 48 -2.77 -2.67 -14.10
C LEU A 48 -2.19 -2.29 -15.46
N LEU A 49 -0.91 -2.57 -15.72
CA LEU A 49 -0.27 -2.23 -16.99
C LEU A 49 -0.79 -3.04 -18.18
N GLN A 50 -1.50 -4.15 -17.95
CA GLN A 50 -2.22 -4.85 -19.01
C GLN A 50 -3.48 -4.09 -19.46
N HIS A 51 -4.03 -3.24 -18.59
CA HIS A 51 -5.27 -2.51 -18.82
C HIS A 51 -5.00 -1.00 -19.01
N LYS A 52 -4.51 -0.63 -20.20
CA LYS A 52 -4.15 0.76 -20.53
C LYS A 52 -5.23 1.77 -20.13
N LYS A 53 -6.51 1.45 -20.33
CA LYS A 53 -7.62 2.34 -19.96
C LYS A 53 -7.70 2.64 -18.47
N VAL A 54 -7.31 1.67 -17.63
CA VAL A 54 -7.36 1.80 -16.16
C VAL A 54 -6.26 2.74 -15.67
N VAL A 55 -5.05 2.57 -16.17
CA VAL A 55 -3.88 3.37 -15.74
C VAL A 55 -3.80 4.72 -16.45
N TRP A 56 -4.49 4.87 -17.57
CA TRP A 56 -4.34 6.05 -18.43
C TRP A 56 -4.62 7.37 -17.71
N SER A 57 -5.72 7.44 -16.99
CA SER A 57 -6.06 8.65 -16.20
C SER A 57 -5.01 8.96 -15.14
N SER A 58 -4.51 7.93 -14.45
CA SER A 58 -3.53 8.10 -13.37
C SER A 58 -2.18 8.61 -13.88
N ILE A 59 -1.72 8.13 -15.05
CA ILE A 59 -0.41 8.50 -15.62
C ILE A 59 -0.45 9.77 -16.47
N THR A 60 -1.63 10.26 -16.86
CA THR A 60 -1.77 11.43 -17.74
C THR A 60 -2.43 12.65 -17.10
N THR A 61 -2.77 12.58 -15.81
CA THR A 61 -3.31 13.73 -15.08
C THR A 61 -2.26 14.83 -15.00
N GLY A 62 -2.62 16.05 -15.43
CA GLY A 62 -1.70 17.20 -15.45
C GLY A 62 -0.66 17.20 -16.59
N VAL A 63 -0.68 16.21 -17.46
CA VAL A 63 0.27 16.08 -18.58
C VAL A 63 -0.25 16.84 -19.82
N PRO A 64 0.58 17.60 -20.57
CA PRO A 64 0.21 18.26 -21.83
C PRO A 64 -0.26 17.26 -22.90
N TRP A 65 -1.07 17.71 -23.85
CA TRP A 65 -1.68 16.83 -24.85
C TRP A 65 -0.65 16.11 -25.75
N TYR A 66 0.45 16.78 -26.11
CA TYR A 66 1.50 16.19 -26.95
C TYR A 66 2.27 15.09 -26.22
N GLU A 67 2.50 15.24 -24.92
CA GLU A 67 3.10 14.20 -24.08
C GLU A 67 2.13 13.01 -23.91
N LYS A 68 0.83 13.28 -23.74
CA LYS A 68 -0.19 12.21 -23.74
C LYS A 68 -0.15 11.41 -25.03
N PHE A 69 0.01 12.07 -26.17
CA PHE A 69 0.09 11.41 -27.48
C PHE A 69 1.35 10.53 -27.58
N LEU A 70 2.51 11.05 -27.16
CA LEU A 70 3.76 10.28 -27.11
C LEU A 70 3.65 9.08 -26.15
N CYS A 71 3.09 9.30 -24.95
CA CYS A 71 2.82 8.22 -23.99
C CYS A 71 1.84 7.18 -24.57
N TYR A 72 0.86 7.61 -25.37
CA TYR A 72 -0.10 6.69 -25.99
C TYR A 72 0.58 5.74 -26.97
N ILE A 73 1.43 6.26 -27.86
CA ILE A 73 2.18 5.46 -28.84
C ILE A 73 3.27 4.63 -28.13
N GLY A 74 4.00 5.24 -27.20
CA GLY A 74 5.12 4.61 -26.48
C GLY A 74 4.69 3.63 -25.37
N PHE A 75 3.40 3.55 -25.03
CA PHE A 75 2.93 2.74 -23.90
C PHE A 75 3.39 1.27 -23.92
N PRO A 76 3.38 0.54 -25.07
CA PRO A 76 3.89 -0.82 -25.10
C PRO A 76 5.37 -0.94 -24.71
N LEU A 77 6.18 0.05 -25.14
CA LEU A 77 7.60 0.12 -24.80
C LEU A 77 7.79 0.43 -23.31
N VAL A 78 7.08 1.42 -22.79
CA VAL A 78 7.09 1.78 -21.37
C VAL A 78 6.71 0.57 -20.50
N ARG A 79 5.64 -0.14 -20.86
CA ARG A 79 5.22 -1.36 -20.17
C ARG A 79 6.31 -2.42 -20.16
N LYS A 80 6.95 -2.67 -21.33
CA LYS A 80 8.04 -3.64 -21.44
C LYS A 80 9.24 -3.26 -20.56
N LEU A 81 9.63 -1.99 -20.58
CA LEU A 81 10.73 -1.48 -19.78
C LEU A 81 10.42 -1.56 -18.28
N MET A 82 9.18 -1.28 -17.87
CA MET A 82 8.76 -1.43 -16.47
C MET A 82 8.80 -2.88 -16.02
N TYR A 83 8.30 -3.82 -16.83
CA TYR A 83 8.37 -5.25 -16.50
C TYR A 83 9.81 -5.73 -16.37
N LEU A 84 10.69 -5.34 -17.28
CA LEU A 84 12.11 -5.68 -17.22
C LEU A 84 12.81 -5.03 -16.02
N GLY A 85 12.57 -3.73 -15.80
CA GLY A 85 13.23 -2.98 -14.72
C GLY A 85 12.78 -3.42 -13.31
N LEU A 86 11.54 -3.86 -13.16
CA LEU A 86 11.00 -4.36 -11.90
C LEU A 86 11.13 -5.87 -11.74
N GLY A 87 11.58 -6.59 -12.78
CA GLY A 87 11.67 -8.05 -12.77
C GLY A 87 10.30 -8.73 -12.61
N ILE A 88 9.24 -8.16 -13.23
CA ILE A 88 7.87 -8.62 -13.06
C ILE A 88 7.45 -9.44 -14.29
N ASP A 89 7.04 -10.66 -14.04
CA ASP A 89 6.38 -11.53 -15.00
C ASP A 89 5.11 -12.15 -14.40
N LYS A 90 4.49 -13.07 -15.14
CA LYS A 90 3.26 -13.73 -14.68
C LYS A 90 3.51 -14.59 -13.43
N GLU A 91 4.62 -15.30 -13.38
CA GLU A 91 4.95 -16.19 -12.26
C GLU A 91 5.18 -15.38 -10.98
N VAL A 92 5.91 -14.25 -11.10
CA VAL A 92 6.12 -13.32 -9.99
C VAL A 92 4.79 -12.73 -9.51
N ALA A 93 3.90 -12.35 -10.43
CA ALA A 93 2.59 -11.81 -10.08
C ALA A 93 1.66 -12.84 -9.42
N ASP A 94 1.69 -14.10 -9.90
CA ASP A 94 0.91 -15.20 -9.31
C ASP A 94 1.41 -15.56 -7.89
N LYS A 95 2.71 -15.51 -7.65
CA LYS A 95 3.29 -15.66 -6.30
C LYS A 95 2.99 -14.44 -5.41
N ALA A 96 3.01 -13.26 -6.00
CA ALA A 96 2.80 -12.02 -5.27
C ALA A 96 1.40 -11.95 -4.63
N ILE A 97 0.35 -12.40 -5.33
CA ILE A 97 -0.99 -12.41 -4.74
C ILE A 97 -1.09 -13.35 -3.53
N THR A 98 -0.42 -14.50 -3.58
CA THR A 98 -0.34 -15.43 -2.43
C THR A 98 0.33 -14.75 -1.23
N HIS A 99 1.49 -14.12 -1.43
CA HIS A 99 2.18 -13.40 -0.35
C HIS A 99 1.37 -12.22 0.19
N ILE A 100 0.53 -11.58 -0.64
CA ILE A 100 -0.37 -10.53 -0.19
C ILE A 100 -1.41 -11.11 0.77
N TYR A 101 -2.07 -12.23 0.39
CA TYR A 101 -3.04 -12.89 1.26
C TYR A 101 -2.40 -13.38 2.57
N GLU A 102 -1.25 -14.03 2.51
CA GLU A 102 -0.47 -14.44 3.69
C GLU A 102 -0.13 -13.23 4.59
N GLY A 103 0.20 -12.09 3.98
CA GLY A 103 0.43 -10.84 4.70
C GLY A 103 -0.82 -10.36 5.42
N PHE A 104 -1.98 -10.37 4.75
CA PHE A 104 -3.25 -10.04 5.38
C PHE A 104 -3.62 -11.04 6.48
N ASP A 105 -3.44 -12.36 6.27
CA ASP A 105 -3.70 -13.39 7.26
C ASP A 105 -2.89 -13.16 8.54
N ARG A 106 -1.61 -12.88 8.41
CA ARG A 106 -0.73 -12.58 9.55
C ARG A 106 -1.16 -11.34 10.33
N ILE A 107 -1.57 -10.29 9.63
CA ILE A 107 -2.06 -9.06 10.31
C ILE A 107 -3.41 -9.31 10.97
N ASP A 108 -4.32 -10.02 10.33
CA ASP A 108 -5.62 -10.37 10.91
C ASP A 108 -5.47 -11.23 12.17
N GLU A 109 -4.50 -12.17 12.17
CA GLU A 109 -4.17 -12.97 13.35
C GLU A 109 -3.67 -12.08 14.51
N LEU A 110 -2.78 -11.12 14.22
CA LEU A 110 -2.34 -10.15 15.24
C LEU A 110 -3.48 -9.32 15.81
N LEU A 111 -4.47 -8.96 14.99
CA LEU A 111 -5.62 -8.17 15.40
C LEU A 111 -6.73 -8.99 16.08
N SER A 112 -6.62 -10.31 16.11
CA SER A 112 -7.64 -11.21 16.65
C SER A 112 -7.89 -11.06 18.15
N ASP A 113 -6.93 -10.49 18.89
CA ASP A 113 -7.06 -10.16 20.32
C ASP A 113 -7.79 -8.84 20.59
N GLY A 114 -8.23 -8.13 19.55
CA GLY A 114 -8.98 -6.87 19.66
C GLY A 114 -8.11 -5.62 19.81
N ARG A 115 -6.79 -5.74 19.63
CA ARG A 115 -5.88 -4.58 19.69
C ARG A 115 -6.23 -3.54 18.63
N GLN A 116 -5.94 -2.28 18.95
CA GLN A 116 -6.20 -1.16 18.03
C GLN A 116 -5.04 -0.87 17.08
N TYR A 117 -3.81 -1.21 17.44
CA TYR A 117 -2.58 -1.02 16.67
C TYR A 117 -1.79 -2.31 16.66
N LEU A 118 -0.84 -2.45 15.71
CA LEU A 118 -0.06 -3.67 15.53
C LEU A 118 0.84 -3.96 16.73
N VAL A 119 1.39 -2.91 17.37
CA VAL A 119 2.25 -3.02 18.54
C VAL A 119 1.89 -1.95 19.55
N GLY A 120 1.67 -2.35 20.80
CA GLY A 120 1.30 -1.43 21.88
C GLY A 120 -0.10 -0.84 21.73
N ASP A 121 -0.30 0.33 22.34
CA ASP A 121 -1.60 1.02 22.45
C ASP A 121 -1.70 2.31 21.62
N ARG A 122 -0.68 2.61 20.80
CA ARG A 122 -0.57 3.82 19.98
C ARG A 122 -0.08 3.53 18.57
N LEU A 123 -0.28 4.49 17.67
CA LEU A 123 0.26 4.42 16.32
C LEU A 123 1.78 4.28 16.35
N THR A 124 2.30 3.28 15.64
CA THR A 124 3.72 3.01 15.50
C THR A 124 4.15 3.03 14.03
N PHE A 125 5.46 2.93 13.80
CA PHE A 125 5.99 2.82 12.45
C PHE A 125 5.56 1.53 11.74
N ALA A 126 5.21 0.46 12.47
CA ALA A 126 4.64 -0.76 11.90
C ALA A 126 3.27 -0.51 11.27
N ASP A 127 2.40 0.26 11.94
CA ASP A 127 1.08 0.63 11.45
C ASP A 127 1.17 1.52 10.20
N LEU A 128 2.10 2.48 10.21
CA LEU A 128 2.35 3.34 9.07
C LEU A 128 2.90 2.54 7.88
N ALA A 129 3.79 1.59 8.12
CA ALA A 129 4.31 0.68 7.10
C ALA A 129 3.18 -0.17 6.50
N LEU A 130 2.26 -0.69 7.35
CA LEU A 130 1.06 -1.40 6.91
C LEU A 130 0.20 -0.53 5.99
N ALA A 131 -0.20 0.64 6.47
CA ALA A 131 -1.06 1.55 5.72
C ALA A 131 -0.47 1.91 4.35
N THR A 132 0.80 2.26 4.30
CA THR A 132 1.47 2.67 3.05
C THR A 132 1.71 1.51 2.08
N SER A 133 2.05 0.32 2.58
CA SER A 133 2.37 -0.84 1.74
C SER A 133 1.12 -1.57 1.23
N PHE A 134 0.07 -1.67 2.06
CA PHE A 134 -1.15 -2.41 1.73
C PHE A 134 -2.29 -1.51 1.25
N GLY A 135 -2.22 -0.20 1.50
CA GLY A 135 -3.23 0.77 1.08
C GLY A 135 -3.68 0.64 -0.37
N PRO A 136 -2.78 0.40 -1.35
CA PRO A 136 -3.17 0.15 -2.73
C PRO A 136 -4.07 -1.09 -2.92
N MET A 137 -3.94 -2.12 -2.08
CA MET A 137 -4.73 -3.36 -2.18
C MET A 137 -6.15 -3.24 -1.67
N ILE A 138 -6.45 -2.20 -0.91
CA ILE A 138 -7.81 -1.88 -0.48
C ILE A 138 -8.36 -0.63 -1.16
N LEU A 139 -7.55 0.02 -2.02
CA LEU A 139 -7.83 1.34 -2.59
C LEU A 139 -8.19 2.34 -1.48
N ALA A 140 -7.34 2.44 -0.48
CA ALA A 140 -7.59 3.23 0.73
C ALA A 140 -7.95 4.67 0.40
N GLN A 141 -9.03 5.18 1.00
CA GLN A 141 -9.36 6.60 0.92
C GLN A 141 -8.30 7.41 1.67
N GLY A 142 -7.89 8.53 1.10
CA GLY A 142 -6.77 9.31 1.66
C GLY A 142 -5.37 8.85 1.22
N TYR A 143 -5.24 7.75 0.47
CA TYR A 143 -3.98 7.39 -0.18
C TYR A 143 -3.68 8.40 -1.29
N GLU A 144 -2.56 9.13 -1.19
CA GLU A 144 -2.23 10.19 -2.18
C GLU A 144 -1.51 9.68 -3.43
N GLY A 145 -1.12 8.42 -3.46
CA GLY A 145 -0.55 7.81 -4.67
C GLY A 145 -1.60 7.62 -5.77
N CYS A 146 -1.13 7.39 -6.99
CA CYS A 146 -2.00 7.12 -8.12
C CYS A 146 -2.68 5.76 -7.97
N LEU A 147 -3.89 5.74 -7.44
CA LEU A 147 -4.73 4.55 -7.39
C LEU A 147 -5.60 4.45 -8.65
N PRO A 148 -5.88 3.24 -9.14
CA PRO A 148 -6.80 3.04 -10.25
C PRO A 148 -8.25 3.33 -9.82
N ASN A 149 -9.08 3.77 -10.77
CA ASN A 149 -10.51 3.80 -10.53
C ASN A 149 -11.04 2.36 -10.43
N GLN A 150 -11.59 1.99 -9.27
CA GLN A 150 -12.06 0.65 -8.99
C GLN A 150 -13.05 0.13 -10.05
N VAL A 151 -13.98 0.99 -10.49
CA VAL A 151 -15.02 0.61 -11.47
C VAL A 151 -14.43 0.27 -12.85
N ALA A 152 -13.29 0.90 -13.18
CA ALA A 152 -12.58 0.64 -14.43
C ALA A 152 -11.70 -0.62 -14.39
N CYS A 153 -11.44 -1.16 -13.19
CA CYS A 153 -10.63 -2.36 -13.04
C CYS A 153 -11.39 -3.62 -13.50
N PRO A 154 -10.68 -4.67 -13.94
CA PRO A 154 -11.26 -5.98 -14.19
C PRO A 154 -12.02 -6.55 -12.99
N ALA A 155 -13.07 -7.33 -13.23
CA ALA A 155 -13.94 -7.86 -12.18
C ALA A 155 -13.19 -8.65 -11.10
N TYR A 156 -12.17 -9.43 -11.46
CA TYR A 156 -11.36 -10.18 -10.49
C TYR A 156 -10.59 -9.25 -9.54
N MET A 157 -10.04 -8.14 -10.03
CA MET A 157 -9.38 -7.14 -9.20
C MET A 157 -10.36 -6.44 -8.27
N GLN A 158 -11.54 -6.07 -8.79
CA GLN A 158 -12.59 -5.46 -7.98
C GLN A 158 -13.01 -6.38 -6.81
N LYS A 159 -13.11 -7.70 -7.07
CA LYS A 159 -13.41 -8.71 -6.05
C LYS A 159 -12.35 -8.73 -4.97
N ILE A 160 -11.06 -8.79 -5.34
CA ILE A 160 -9.93 -8.80 -4.42
C ILE A 160 -9.93 -7.53 -3.56
N TYR A 161 -10.04 -6.35 -4.17
CA TYR A 161 -10.08 -5.08 -3.43
C TYR A 161 -11.24 -5.02 -2.43
N LYS A 162 -12.42 -5.50 -2.81
CA LYS A 162 -13.59 -5.53 -1.94
C LYS A 162 -13.39 -6.50 -0.77
N GLU A 163 -12.87 -7.67 -1.04
CA GLU A 163 -12.60 -8.71 -0.05
C GLU A 163 -11.58 -8.21 0.99
N LEU A 164 -10.41 -7.74 0.53
CA LEU A 164 -9.33 -7.29 1.40
C LEU A 164 -9.73 -6.07 2.25
N ARG A 165 -10.58 -5.18 1.71
CA ARG A 165 -11.11 -4.02 2.46
C ARG A 165 -11.99 -4.43 3.64
N GLN A 166 -12.69 -5.56 3.55
CA GLN A 166 -13.59 -6.04 4.60
C GLN A 166 -12.86 -6.78 5.73
N ARG A 167 -11.61 -7.16 5.53
CA ARG A 167 -10.78 -7.85 6.51
C ARG A 167 -10.37 -6.91 7.66
N PRO A 168 -10.08 -7.43 8.87
CA PRO A 168 -9.59 -6.63 9.99
C PRO A 168 -8.38 -5.76 9.62
N ALA A 169 -7.39 -6.32 8.93
CA ALA A 169 -6.24 -5.57 8.41
C ALA A 169 -6.66 -4.42 7.47
N GLY A 170 -7.62 -4.67 6.56
CA GLY A 170 -8.14 -3.64 5.65
C GLY A 170 -8.86 -2.52 6.39
N GLN A 171 -9.61 -2.85 7.43
CA GLN A 171 -10.28 -1.88 8.29
C GLN A 171 -9.28 -1.04 9.10
N LEU A 172 -8.24 -1.67 9.66
CA LEU A 172 -7.16 -0.96 10.33
C LEU A 172 -6.46 0.02 9.38
N ILE A 173 -6.12 -0.42 8.16
CA ILE A 173 -5.48 0.44 7.16
C ILE A 173 -6.34 1.68 6.89
N GLN A 174 -7.64 1.51 6.63
CA GLN A 174 -8.53 2.64 6.36
C GLN A 174 -8.63 3.57 7.57
N ARG A 175 -8.77 3.03 8.79
CA ARG A 175 -8.81 3.80 10.02
C ARG A 175 -7.55 4.65 10.22
N ILE A 176 -6.36 4.11 9.92
CA ILE A 176 -5.10 4.88 10.01
C ILE A 176 -5.15 6.11 9.09
N TYR A 177 -5.69 5.97 7.87
CA TYR A 177 -5.86 7.12 6.98
C TYR A 177 -6.88 8.12 7.51
N ASP A 178 -8.00 7.65 8.04
CA ASP A 178 -9.08 8.50 8.52
C ASP A 178 -8.68 9.30 9.77
N GLU A 179 -7.97 8.67 10.72
CA GLU A 179 -7.63 9.27 12.01
C GLU A 179 -6.31 10.05 12.00
N HIS A 180 -5.31 9.57 11.24
CA HIS A 180 -3.95 10.11 11.33
C HIS A 180 -3.51 10.92 10.11
N ARG A 181 -4.34 10.98 9.08
CA ARG A 181 -4.06 11.82 7.91
C ARG A 181 -5.09 12.92 7.80
N PRO A 182 -4.75 14.16 8.15
CA PRO A 182 -5.68 15.29 8.04
C PRO A 182 -6.11 15.45 6.57
N ALA A 183 -7.41 15.63 6.34
CA ALA A 183 -7.94 15.97 5.03
C ALA A 183 -7.21 17.21 4.50
N LYS A 184 -6.78 17.18 3.22
CA LYS A 184 -6.23 18.37 2.58
C LYS A 184 -7.23 19.50 2.73
N GLN A 185 -6.83 20.59 3.37
CA GLN A 185 -7.57 21.84 3.28
C GLN A 185 -7.57 22.21 1.79
N VAL A 186 -8.70 22.10 1.15
CA VAL A 186 -8.91 22.64 -0.19
C VAL A 186 -8.73 24.15 -0.04
N LYS A 187 -7.57 24.67 -0.43
CA LYS A 187 -7.40 26.12 -0.58
C LYS A 187 -8.33 26.52 -1.72
N GLY A 188 -9.44 27.17 -1.32
CA GLY A 188 -10.36 27.83 -2.23
C GLY A 188 -9.67 28.95 -3.02
#